data_16b7edb5009f009d87548d2e472f06d6
#
_entry.id   16b7edb5009f009d87548d2e472f06d6
#
_cell.length_a   1.000
_cell.length_b   1.000
_cell.length_c   1.000
_cell.angle_alpha   90.00
_cell.angle_beta   90.00
_cell.angle_gamma   90.00
#
_symmetry.space_group_name_H-M   'P 1'
#
loop_
_entity.id
_entity.type
_entity.pdbx_description
1 polymer ?
#
loop_
_entity_poly.entity_id
_entity_poly.type
_entity_poly.pdbx_seq_one_letter_code
_entity_poly.pdbx_strand_id
1 'polypeptide(L)'
;IQDGRIHPVRIEETVEKSREEVEKKIMKEGENAALDMGIMGLNKELIKNLGRLYYRTSYGQNVLKHSLEVGHIAGMLAAELGANVYVAKRAGLLHDIGKAVDQTQEGTHIQLGVELASRYGEKPEVIHAIEAHHDDVTANTIYIKRLQKIEEIVNGYEGIKQSFAVQAGREVRVIVQAEMFDDLASQKLARDIAKKIEDELDYPGQIKVTVVREFRTTEIAK
;
A
#
# COMPACT_ATOMS: atom_id res chain seq x y z
N ILE A 1 16.02 43.79 4.15
CA ILE A 1 16.57 43.61 5.51
C ILE A 1 17.97 44.19 5.60
N GLN A 2 18.76 44.18 4.55
CA GLN A 2 20.12 44.77 4.57
C GLN A 2 20.16 46.33 4.55
N ASP A 3 19.07 47.00 4.22
CA ASP A 3 19.04 48.44 4.00
C ASP A 3 18.59 49.30 5.19
N GLY A 4 18.38 48.72 6.37
CA GLY A 4 18.11 49.44 7.64
C GLY A 4 16.92 50.43 7.64
N ARG A 5 16.20 50.59 6.52
CA ARG A 5 15.08 51.53 6.33
C ARG A 5 13.73 50.88 6.11
N ILE A 6 13.52 49.67 6.65
CA ILE A 6 12.29 48.93 6.41
C ILE A 6 11.25 49.36 7.43
N HIS A 7 10.19 50.00 6.94
CA HIS A 7 9.01 50.34 7.73
C HIS A 7 8.22 49.05 8.09
N PRO A 8 7.72 48.89 9.33
CA PRO A 8 6.98 47.67 9.75
C PRO A 8 5.87 47.24 8.78
N VAL A 9 5.08 48.20 8.27
CA VAL A 9 4.02 47.94 7.27
C VAL A 9 4.55 47.25 6.01
N ARG A 10 5.74 47.62 5.56
CA ARG A 10 6.34 47.02 4.37
C ARG A 10 6.83 45.59 4.60
N ILE A 11 7.18 45.28 5.83
CA ILE A 11 7.50 43.91 6.26
C ILE A 11 6.23 43.05 6.23
N GLU A 12 5.13 43.54 6.78
CA GLU A 12 3.83 42.86 6.79
C GLU A 12 3.32 42.60 5.37
N GLU A 13 3.35 43.61 4.50
CA GLU A 13 2.99 43.47 3.07
C GLU A 13 3.84 42.40 2.36
N THR A 14 5.15 42.39 2.63
CA THR A 14 6.08 41.43 1.99
C THR A 14 5.82 40.01 2.53
N VAL A 15 5.56 39.86 3.82
CA VAL A 15 5.22 38.55 4.43
C VAL A 15 3.92 38.01 3.83
N GLU A 16 2.87 38.85 3.72
CA GLU A 16 1.59 38.42 3.18
C GLU A 16 1.72 38.03 1.69
N LYS A 17 2.44 38.81 0.90
CA LYS A 17 2.71 38.49 -0.50
C LYS A 17 3.47 37.15 -0.63
N SER A 18 4.51 36.94 0.20
CA SER A 18 5.26 35.70 0.20
C SER A 18 4.40 34.50 0.62
N ARG A 19 3.50 34.69 1.59
CA ARG A 19 2.53 33.67 2.00
C ARG A 19 1.61 33.28 0.84
N GLU A 20 1.04 34.26 0.13
CA GLU A 20 0.21 34.00 -1.04
C GLU A 20 0.97 33.25 -2.15
N GLU A 21 2.23 33.63 -2.41
CA GLU A 21 3.08 32.96 -3.40
C GLU A 21 3.34 31.49 -3.01
N VAL A 22 3.62 31.21 -1.74
CA VAL A 22 3.81 29.85 -1.22
C VAL A 22 2.52 29.05 -1.30
N GLU A 23 1.37 29.61 -0.91
CA GLU A 23 0.07 28.92 -1.01
C GLU A 23 -0.28 28.57 -2.48
N LYS A 24 -0.04 29.49 -3.42
CA LYS A 24 -0.20 29.21 -4.87
C LYS A 24 0.71 28.07 -5.33
N LYS A 25 1.95 28.06 -4.87
CA LYS A 25 2.89 26.99 -5.21
C LYS A 25 2.45 25.65 -4.60
N ILE A 26 2.01 25.62 -3.34
CA ILE A 26 1.44 24.42 -2.70
C ILE A 26 0.30 23.84 -3.54
N MET A 27 -0.67 24.66 -3.93
CA MET A 27 -1.77 24.19 -4.77
C MET A 27 -1.27 23.60 -6.09
N LYS A 28 -0.37 24.30 -6.76
CA LYS A 28 0.21 23.87 -8.04
C LYS A 28 0.95 22.53 -7.93
N GLU A 29 1.77 22.35 -6.88
CA GLU A 29 2.50 21.09 -6.67
C GLU A 29 1.54 19.91 -6.37
N GLY A 30 0.48 20.15 -5.61
CA GLY A 30 -0.55 19.14 -5.37
C GLY A 30 -1.34 18.77 -6.63
N GLU A 31 -1.72 19.74 -7.43
CA GLU A 31 -2.40 19.54 -8.73
C GLU A 31 -1.51 18.77 -9.71
N ASN A 32 -0.23 19.15 -9.80
CA ASN A 32 0.74 18.47 -10.66
C ASN A 32 0.91 17.00 -10.24
N ALA A 33 1.02 16.73 -8.94
CA ALA A 33 1.15 15.38 -8.43
C ALA A 33 -0.08 14.51 -8.75
N ALA A 34 -1.29 15.05 -8.59
CA ALA A 34 -2.52 14.36 -8.95
C ALA A 34 -2.60 14.08 -10.46
N LEU A 35 -2.19 15.06 -11.28
CA LEU A 35 -2.17 14.95 -12.75
C LEU A 35 -1.14 13.91 -13.22
N ASP A 36 0.07 13.92 -12.68
CA ASP A 36 1.15 12.97 -13.00
C ASP A 36 0.72 11.52 -12.72
N MET A 37 0.00 11.31 -11.64
CA MET A 37 -0.57 10.00 -11.29
C MET A 37 -1.82 9.63 -12.11
N GLY A 38 -2.40 10.57 -12.87
CA GLY A 38 -3.68 10.38 -13.55
C GLY A 38 -4.86 10.25 -12.59
N ILE A 39 -4.76 10.87 -11.40
CA ILE A 39 -5.80 10.81 -10.37
C ILE A 39 -6.71 12.03 -10.50
N MET A 40 -7.99 11.77 -10.78
CA MET A 40 -9.01 12.82 -10.92
C MET A 40 -9.94 12.83 -9.71
N GLY A 41 -10.58 13.99 -9.48
CA GLY A 41 -11.62 14.10 -8.45
C GLY A 41 -11.10 14.05 -7.00
N LEU A 42 -9.84 14.44 -6.75
CA LEU A 42 -9.36 14.72 -5.41
C LEU A 42 -10.01 15.99 -4.88
N ASN A 43 -10.41 15.98 -3.60
CA ASN A 43 -10.88 17.18 -2.92
C ASN A 43 -9.78 18.25 -2.87
N LYS A 44 -10.13 19.52 -3.03
CA LYS A 44 -9.18 20.65 -3.00
C LYS A 44 -8.31 20.67 -1.75
N GLU A 45 -8.86 20.32 -0.59
CA GLU A 45 -8.10 20.28 0.65
C GLU A 45 -7.08 19.14 0.66
N LEU A 46 -7.41 17.97 0.06
CA LEU A 46 -6.43 16.91 -0.13
C LEU A 46 -5.33 17.31 -1.10
N ILE A 47 -5.67 18.00 -2.21
CA ILE A 47 -4.68 18.55 -3.15
C ILE A 47 -3.75 19.54 -2.43
N LYS A 48 -4.31 20.44 -1.61
CA LYS A 48 -3.52 21.39 -0.82
C LYS A 48 -2.57 20.68 0.15
N ASN A 49 -3.07 19.70 0.90
CA ASN A 49 -2.23 18.94 1.81
C ASN A 49 -1.17 18.11 1.07
N LEU A 50 -1.51 17.53 -0.08
CA LEU A 50 -0.55 16.84 -0.95
C LEU A 50 0.58 17.79 -1.39
N GLY A 51 0.24 19.00 -1.81
CA GLY A 51 1.21 20.03 -2.17
C GLY A 51 2.10 20.50 -1.00
N ARG A 52 1.58 20.49 0.24
CA ARG A 52 2.40 20.77 1.44
C ARG A 52 3.51 19.77 1.66
N LEU A 53 3.34 18.51 1.21
CA LEU A 53 4.38 17.49 1.28
C LEU A 53 5.63 17.85 0.45
N TYR A 54 5.51 18.75 -0.53
CA TYR A 54 6.65 19.29 -1.27
C TYR A 54 7.69 19.96 -0.35
N TYR A 55 7.24 20.54 0.75
CA TYR A 55 8.10 21.21 1.75
C TYR A 55 8.46 20.32 2.94
N ARG A 56 8.08 19.03 2.91
CA ARG A 56 8.37 18.08 3.99
C ARG A 56 9.45 17.10 3.56
N THR A 57 10.35 16.82 4.49
CA THR A 57 11.40 15.80 4.34
C THR A 57 11.25 14.79 5.47
N SER A 58 11.32 13.51 5.14
CA SER A 58 11.27 12.41 6.09
C SER A 58 12.34 11.38 5.69
N TYR A 59 13.17 10.95 6.63
CA TYR A 59 14.28 10.02 6.39
C TYR A 59 15.19 10.42 5.20
N GLY A 60 15.44 11.72 5.03
CA GLY A 60 16.29 12.24 3.95
C GLY A 60 15.62 12.34 2.58
N GLN A 61 14.36 11.96 2.44
CA GLN A 61 13.59 12.03 1.20
C GLN A 61 12.52 13.12 1.25
N ASN A 62 12.26 13.76 0.10
CA ASN A 62 11.10 14.63 -0.05
C ASN A 62 9.82 13.79 -0.05
N VAL A 63 8.86 14.12 0.83
CA VAL A 63 7.69 13.28 1.06
C VAL A 63 6.75 13.24 -0.16
N LEU A 64 6.57 14.34 -0.89
CA LEU A 64 5.77 14.35 -2.11
C LEU A 64 6.37 13.45 -3.19
N LYS A 65 7.70 13.51 -3.37
CA LYS A 65 8.41 12.64 -4.32
C LYS A 65 8.26 11.17 -3.96
N HIS A 66 8.44 10.85 -2.68
CA HIS A 66 8.21 9.52 -2.15
C HIS A 66 6.78 9.03 -2.43
N SER A 67 5.77 9.87 -2.16
CA SER A 67 4.37 9.52 -2.40
C SER A 67 4.08 9.23 -3.88
N LEU A 68 4.69 9.99 -4.80
CA LEU A 68 4.60 9.71 -6.24
C LEU A 68 5.25 8.37 -6.61
N GLU A 69 6.45 8.10 -6.12
CA GLU A 69 7.17 6.83 -6.35
C GLU A 69 6.37 5.63 -5.83
N VAL A 70 5.85 5.71 -4.60
CA VAL A 70 5.00 4.66 -4.01
C VAL A 70 3.74 4.46 -4.84
N GLY A 71 3.07 5.54 -5.26
CA GLY A 71 1.88 5.45 -6.09
C GLY A 71 2.14 4.79 -7.46
N HIS A 72 3.24 5.11 -8.12
CA HIS A 72 3.63 4.46 -9.38
C HIS A 72 3.92 2.97 -9.19
N ILE A 73 4.71 2.61 -8.18
CA ILE A 73 5.04 1.21 -7.87
C ILE A 73 3.78 0.42 -7.52
N ALA A 74 2.92 0.97 -6.66
CA ALA A 74 1.65 0.35 -6.29
C ALA A 74 0.75 0.13 -7.52
N GLY A 75 0.71 1.10 -8.43
CA GLY A 75 -0.03 0.97 -9.69
C GLY A 75 0.51 -0.12 -10.60
N MET A 76 1.84 -0.25 -10.74
CA MET A 76 2.47 -1.32 -11.51
C MET A 76 2.19 -2.69 -10.89
N LEU A 77 2.37 -2.83 -9.59
CA LEU A 77 2.08 -4.08 -8.87
C LEU A 77 0.61 -4.46 -9.01
N ALA A 78 -0.31 -3.50 -8.89
CA ALA A 78 -1.74 -3.74 -9.06
C ALA A 78 -2.08 -4.24 -10.48
N ALA A 79 -1.42 -3.69 -11.52
CA ALA A 79 -1.60 -4.15 -12.89
C ALA A 79 -1.14 -5.60 -13.07
N GLU A 80 0.04 -5.95 -12.56
CA GLU A 80 0.57 -7.33 -12.61
C GLU A 80 -0.31 -8.32 -11.85
N LEU A 81 -0.88 -7.89 -10.72
CA LEU A 81 -1.73 -8.71 -9.87
C LEU A 81 -3.21 -8.74 -10.32
N GLY A 82 -3.57 -7.98 -11.36
CA GLY A 82 -4.96 -7.84 -11.82
C GLY A 82 -5.86 -7.15 -10.80
N ALA A 83 -5.29 -6.32 -9.91
CA ALA A 83 -6.00 -5.51 -8.95
C ALA A 83 -6.40 -4.14 -9.54
N ASN A 84 -7.13 -3.33 -8.78
CA ASN A 84 -7.55 -2.01 -9.23
C ASN A 84 -6.38 -1.01 -9.21
N VAL A 85 -5.79 -0.77 -10.37
CA VAL A 85 -4.65 0.14 -10.59
C VAL A 85 -4.95 1.56 -10.10
N TYR A 86 -6.16 2.07 -10.35
CA TYR A 86 -6.55 3.43 -9.95
C TYR A 86 -6.58 3.58 -8.43
N VAL A 87 -7.18 2.62 -7.73
CA VAL A 87 -7.24 2.61 -6.26
C VAL A 87 -5.84 2.47 -5.67
N ALA A 88 -5.00 1.59 -6.22
CA ALA A 88 -3.64 1.40 -5.76
C ALA A 88 -2.77 2.65 -5.90
N LYS A 89 -2.82 3.31 -7.07
CA LYS A 89 -2.14 4.60 -7.31
C LYS A 89 -2.60 5.68 -6.33
N ARG A 90 -3.92 5.79 -6.13
CA ARG A 90 -4.52 6.78 -5.25
C ARG A 90 -4.13 6.54 -3.78
N ALA A 91 -4.17 5.29 -3.34
CA ALA A 91 -3.73 4.88 -2.02
C ALA A 91 -2.24 5.18 -1.80
N GLY A 92 -1.37 4.81 -2.74
CA GLY A 92 0.05 5.08 -2.67
C GLY A 92 0.38 6.58 -2.66
N LEU A 93 -0.34 7.40 -3.44
CA LEU A 93 -0.16 8.85 -3.43
C LEU A 93 -0.55 9.48 -2.08
N LEU A 94 -1.56 8.94 -1.41
CA LEU A 94 -2.13 9.51 -0.19
C LEU A 94 -1.66 8.85 1.11
N HIS A 95 -0.86 7.76 1.06
CA HIS A 95 -0.50 7.00 2.26
C HIS A 95 0.13 7.85 3.37
N ASP A 96 0.93 8.82 3.00
CA ASP A 96 1.67 9.73 3.90
C ASP A 96 1.03 11.12 4.02
N ILE A 97 -0.21 11.33 3.59
CA ILE A 97 -0.87 12.64 3.55
C ILE A 97 -0.92 13.33 4.92
N GLY A 98 -0.98 12.55 6.00
CA GLY A 98 -0.98 13.07 7.36
C GLY A 98 0.30 13.79 7.76
N LYS A 99 1.42 13.57 7.07
CA LYS A 99 2.68 14.32 7.27
C LYS A 99 2.58 15.80 6.81
N ALA A 100 1.54 16.14 6.06
CA ALA A 100 1.25 17.53 5.68
C ALA A 100 0.67 18.37 6.81
N VAL A 101 0.10 17.71 7.83
CA VAL A 101 -0.52 18.38 8.98
C VAL A 101 0.56 18.97 9.89
N ASP A 102 0.24 20.10 10.52
CA ASP A 102 1.16 20.77 11.43
C ASP A 102 1.44 19.90 12.67
N GLN A 103 2.68 19.91 13.14
CA GLN A 103 3.12 19.20 14.36
C GLN A 103 2.42 19.67 15.65
N THR A 104 1.67 20.77 15.58
CA THR A 104 0.84 21.24 16.71
C THR A 104 -0.42 20.40 16.90
N GLN A 105 -0.83 19.58 15.93
CA GLN A 105 -1.95 18.67 16.09
C GLN A 105 -1.49 17.36 16.73
N GLU A 106 -2.19 16.92 17.76
CA GLU A 106 -1.94 15.65 18.43
C GLU A 106 -2.35 14.47 17.53
N GLY A 107 -1.50 13.46 17.47
CA GLY A 107 -1.75 12.23 16.73
C GLY A 107 -0.58 11.80 15.83
N THR A 108 -0.58 10.54 15.45
CA THR A 108 0.37 10.02 14.47
C THR A 108 -0.01 10.49 13.07
N HIS A 109 0.97 10.53 12.14
CA HIS A 109 0.67 10.86 10.73
C HIS A 109 -0.34 9.90 10.10
N ILE A 110 -0.43 8.65 10.60
CA ILE A 110 -1.43 7.67 10.18
C ILE A 110 -2.83 8.15 10.60
N GLN A 111 -3.03 8.44 11.88
CA GLN A 111 -4.31 8.91 12.41
C GLN A 111 -4.77 10.19 11.71
N LEU A 112 -3.88 11.16 11.57
CA LEU A 112 -4.17 12.43 10.89
C LEU A 112 -4.46 12.21 9.39
N GLY A 113 -3.78 11.27 8.74
CA GLY A 113 -4.01 10.88 7.34
C GLY A 113 -5.39 10.23 7.14
N VAL A 114 -5.76 9.30 8.01
CA VAL A 114 -7.09 8.66 8.02
C VAL A 114 -8.20 9.70 8.26
N GLU A 115 -8.00 10.62 9.21
CA GLU A 115 -8.97 11.68 9.48
C GLU A 115 -9.16 12.61 8.28
N LEU A 116 -8.06 13.05 7.66
CA LEU A 116 -8.11 13.87 6.45
C LEU A 116 -8.81 13.15 5.30
N ALA A 117 -8.41 11.93 5.00
CA ALA A 117 -8.98 11.15 3.91
C ALA A 117 -10.49 10.90 4.12
N SER A 118 -10.88 10.55 5.34
CA SER A 118 -12.28 10.33 5.71
C SER A 118 -13.11 11.62 5.61
N ARG A 119 -12.59 12.71 6.15
CA ARG A 119 -13.26 14.04 6.15
C ARG A 119 -13.51 14.55 4.72
N TYR A 120 -12.60 14.29 3.80
CA TYR A 120 -12.68 14.78 2.43
C TYR A 120 -13.16 13.74 1.41
N GLY A 121 -13.78 12.67 1.90
CA GLY A 121 -14.61 11.75 1.11
C GLY A 121 -13.82 10.74 0.28
N GLU A 122 -12.66 10.31 0.76
CA GLU A 122 -11.93 9.20 0.16
C GLU A 122 -12.69 7.88 0.34
N LYS A 123 -12.44 6.95 -0.57
CA LYS A 123 -13.05 5.61 -0.51
C LYS A 123 -12.47 4.78 0.65
N PRO A 124 -13.27 3.89 1.25
CA PRO A 124 -12.83 3.04 2.35
C PRO A 124 -11.54 2.27 2.06
N GLU A 125 -11.33 1.81 0.83
CA GLU A 125 -10.14 1.07 0.43
C GLU A 125 -8.86 1.94 0.48
N VAL A 126 -8.99 3.22 0.12
CA VAL A 126 -7.88 4.19 0.19
C VAL A 126 -7.60 4.56 1.64
N ILE A 127 -8.64 4.82 2.44
CA ILE A 127 -8.51 5.11 3.87
C ILE A 127 -7.85 3.95 4.60
N HIS A 128 -8.28 2.73 4.32
CA HIS A 128 -7.67 1.54 4.92
C HIS A 128 -6.21 1.34 4.53
N ALA A 129 -5.83 1.67 3.30
CA ALA A 129 -4.43 1.62 2.88
C ALA A 129 -3.57 2.65 3.64
N ILE A 130 -4.12 3.86 3.92
CA ILE A 130 -3.46 4.87 4.76
C ILE A 130 -3.31 4.35 6.19
N GLU A 131 -4.33 3.67 6.73
CA GLU A 131 -4.31 3.14 8.09
C GLU A 131 -3.29 2.00 8.27
N ALA A 132 -3.16 1.13 7.26
CA ALA A 132 -2.42 -0.13 7.36
C ALA A 132 -0.99 -0.08 6.82
N HIS A 133 -0.50 1.07 6.33
CA HIS A 133 0.80 1.12 5.62
C HIS A 133 2.04 0.93 6.52
N HIS A 134 1.88 0.94 7.84
CA HIS A 134 2.93 0.63 8.82
C HIS A 134 2.71 -0.69 9.59
N ASP A 135 1.84 -1.57 9.08
CA ASP A 135 1.50 -2.86 9.69
C ASP A 135 0.88 -2.77 11.10
N ASP A 136 0.50 -1.57 11.56
CA ASP A 136 -0.16 -1.37 12.87
C ASP A 136 -1.60 -1.92 12.88
N VAL A 137 -2.18 -2.09 11.71
CA VAL A 137 -3.53 -2.63 11.51
C VAL A 137 -3.46 -3.75 10.47
N THR A 138 -4.08 -4.88 10.79
CA THR A 138 -4.18 -5.98 9.84
C THR A 138 -4.95 -5.53 8.60
N ALA A 139 -4.28 -5.57 7.46
CA ALA A 139 -4.90 -5.20 6.19
C ALA A 139 -6.10 -6.11 5.91
N ASN A 140 -7.30 -5.53 5.84
CA ASN A 140 -8.58 -6.25 5.82
C ASN A 140 -9.30 -6.12 4.47
N THR A 141 -8.54 -6.20 3.37
CA THR A 141 -9.14 -6.21 2.03
C THR A 141 -9.71 -7.58 1.67
N ILE A 142 -10.65 -7.62 0.71
CA ILE A 142 -11.19 -8.89 0.18
C ILE A 142 -10.07 -9.82 -0.28
N TYR A 143 -8.98 -9.25 -0.86
CA TYR A 143 -7.82 -10.03 -1.31
C TYR A 143 -7.07 -10.69 -0.14
N ILE A 144 -6.86 -9.98 0.96
CA ILE A 144 -6.14 -10.51 2.12
C ILE A 144 -6.99 -11.55 2.85
N LYS A 145 -8.29 -11.32 3.01
CA LYS A 145 -9.21 -12.34 3.55
C LYS A 145 -9.19 -13.63 2.72
N ARG A 146 -9.10 -13.50 1.39
CA ARG A 146 -8.96 -14.67 0.50
C ARG A 146 -7.63 -15.37 0.68
N LEU A 147 -6.52 -14.64 0.77
CA LEU A 147 -5.20 -15.22 1.04
C LEU A 147 -5.16 -15.95 2.37
N GLN A 148 -5.66 -15.32 3.44
CA GLN A 148 -5.78 -15.93 4.76
C GLN A 148 -6.64 -17.20 4.72
N LYS A 149 -7.78 -17.17 4.04
CA LYS A 149 -8.64 -18.34 3.89
C LYS A 149 -7.97 -19.47 3.10
N ILE A 150 -7.23 -19.15 2.05
CA ILE A 150 -6.42 -20.13 1.31
C ILE A 150 -5.37 -20.76 2.23
N GLU A 151 -4.66 -19.96 3.01
CA GLU A 151 -3.66 -20.45 3.97
C GLU A 151 -4.29 -21.29 5.06
N GLU A 152 -5.45 -20.92 5.60
CA GLU A 152 -6.22 -21.73 6.56
C GLU A 152 -6.60 -23.09 5.98
N ILE A 153 -7.13 -23.10 4.74
CA ILE A 153 -7.50 -24.33 4.05
C ILE A 153 -6.30 -25.26 3.92
N VAL A 154 -5.17 -24.71 3.47
CA VAL A 154 -3.94 -25.49 3.24
C VAL A 154 -3.38 -25.99 4.57
N ASN A 155 -3.22 -25.13 5.56
CA ASN A 155 -2.64 -25.47 6.87
C ASN A 155 -3.51 -26.45 7.67
N GLY A 156 -4.75 -26.70 7.26
CA GLY A 156 -5.63 -27.72 7.83
C GLY A 156 -5.25 -29.18 7.47
N TYR A 157 -4.28 -29.40 6.58
CA TYR A 157 -3.81 -30.74 6.22
C TYR A 157 -2.56 -31.12 6.99
N GLU A 158 -2.48 -32.36 7.47
CA GLU A 158 -1.29 -32.89 8.14
C GLU A 158 -0.12 -33.08 7.17
N GLY A 159 1.11 -32.91 7.68
CA GLY A 159 2.33 -33.11 6.90
C GLY A 159 2.72 -31.95 5.99
N ILE A 160 2.04 -30.83 6.08
CA ILE A 160 2.45 -29.59 5.43
C ILE A 160 3.53 -28.91 6.27
N LYS A 161 4.67 -28.64 5.63
CA LYS A 161 5.79 -27.94 6.25
C LYS A 161 5.62 -26.42 6.15
N GLN A 162 5.14 -25.94 5.01
CA GLN A 162 4.96 -24.54 4.72
C GLN A 162 4.03 -24.34 3.52
N SER A 163 3.27 -23.24 3.50
CA SER A 163 2.47 -22.84 2.37
C SER A 163 2.70 -21.38 2.02
N PHE A 164 2.57 -21.06 0.73
CA PHE A 164 2.71 -19.71 0.22
C PHE A 164 1.62 -19.44 -0.81
N ALA A 165 0.81 -18.44 -0.57
CA ALA A 165 -0.03 -17.87 -1.60
C ALA A 165 0.81 -16.87 -2.42
N VAL A 166 0.99 -17.14 -3.71
CA VAL A 166 1.77 -16.31 -4.63
C VAL A 166 0.88 -15.78 -5.75
N GLN A 167 1.36 -14.79 -6.49
CA GLN A 167 0.61 -14.16 -7.59
C GLN A 167 -0.78 -13.64 -7.15
N ALA A 168 -0.84 -12.96 -6.01
CA ALA A 168 -2.09 -12.46 -5.42
C ALA A 168 -3.16 -13.54 -5.19
N GLY A 169 -2.74 -14.75 -4.79
CA GLY A 169 -3.64 -15.86 -4.54
C GLY A 169 -4.07 -16.64 -5.79
N ARG A 170 -3.44 -16.40 -6.95
CA ARG A 170 -3.67 -17.19 -8.17
C ARG A 170 -2.88 -18.49 -8.20
N GLU A 171 -1.85 -18.61 -7.37
CA GLU A 171 -1.10 -19.84 -7.18
C GLU A 171 -0.87 -20.06 -5.69
N VAL A 172 -1.07 -21.27 -5.22
CA VAL A 172 -0.72 -21.73 -3.88
C VAL A 172 0.37 -22.76 -3.98
N ARG A 173 1.52 -22.50 -3.36
CA ARG A 173 2.62 -23.45 -3.24
C ARG A 173 2.62 -24.07 -1.86
N VAL A 174 2.56 -25.38 -1.81
CA VAL A 174 2.48 -26.18 -0.61
C VAL A 174 3.74 -27.04 -0.53
N ILE A 175 4.58 -26.80 0.47
CA ILE A 175 5.77 -27.59 0.73
C ILE A 175 5.38 -28.66 1.74
N VAL A 176 5.54 -29.92 1.37
CA VAL A 176 5.20 -31.07 2.22
C VAL A 176 6.44 -31.73 2.81
N GLN A 177 6.25 -32.46 3.91
CA GLN A 177 7.29 -33.31 4.50
C GLN A 177 7.55 -34.50 3.57
N ALA A 178 8.76 -34.60 3.03
CA ALA A 178 9.12 -35.59 2.02
C ALA A 178 8.97 -37.04 2.52
N GLU A 179 9.07 -37.24 3.83
CA GLU A 179 8.94 -38.52 4.52
C GLU A 179 7.50 -39.02 4.62
N MET A 180 6.54 -38.09 4.61
CA MET A 180 5.11 -38.41 4.78
C MET A 180 4.37 -38.54 3.45
N PHE A 181 4.92 -38.02 2.37
CA PHE A 181 4.26 -37.97 1.07
C PHE A 181 5.10 -38.65 0.00
N ASP A 182 4.49 -39.59 -0.71
CA ASP A 182 4.98 -40.07 -1.99
C ASP A 182 4.39 -39.25 -3.15
N ASP A 183 4.71 -39.62 -4.39
CA ASP A 183 4.24 -38.87 -5.56
C ASP A 183 2.72 -38.97 -5.73
N LEU A 184 2.13 -40.11 -5.40
CA LEU A 184 0.68 -40.33 -5.50
C LEU A 184 -0.08 -39.56 -4.42
N ALA A 185 0.42 -39.57 -3.20
CA ALA A 185 -0.12 -38.79 -2.09
C ALA A 185 -0.03 -37.28 -2.36
N SER A 186 1.07 -36.80 -2.93
CA SER A 186 1.25 -35.42 -3.32
C SER A 186 0.24 -34.98 -4.40
N GLN A 187 -0.02 -35.83 -5.41
CA GLN A 187 -1.04 -35.56 -6.42
C GLN A 187 -2.45 -35.54 -5.84
N LYS A 188 -2.75 -36.48 -4.92
CA LYS A 188 -4.04 -36.50 -4.20
C LYS A 188 -4.22 -35.25 -3.38
N LEU A 189 -3.22 -34.86 -2.59
CA LEU A 189 -3.24 -33.63 -1.78
C LEU A 189 -3.53 -32.39 -2.62
N ALA A 190 -2.86 -32.25 -3.77
CA ALA A 190 -3.09 -31.13 -4.68
C ALA A 190 -4.55 -31.04 -5.15
N ARG A 191 -5.17 -32.17 -5.49
CA ARG A 191 -6.58 -32.25 -5.88
C ARG A 191 -7.52 -31.94 -4.73
N ASP A 192 -7.25 -32.47 -3.54
CA ASP A 192 -8.09 -32.28 -2.35
C ASP A 192 -8.07 -30.81 -1.93
N ILE A 193 -6.89 -30.16 -1.95
CA ILE A 193 -6.76 -28.72 -1.69
C ILE A 193 -7.49 -27.92 -2.75
N ALA A 194 -7.30 -28.21 -4.04
CA ALA A 194 -7.97 -27.49 -5.13
C ALA A 194 -9.48 -27.55 -4.99
N LYS A 195 -10.02 -28.76 -4.74
CA LYS A 195 -11.46 -28.96 -4.52
C LYS A 195 -11.97 -28.18 -3.32
N LYS A 196 -11.26 -28.22 -2.20
CA LYS A 196 -11.67 -27.50 -1.00
C LYS A 196 -11.66 -25.98 -1.20
N ILE A 197 -10.69 -25.46 -1.98
CA ILE A 197 -10.66 -24.05 -2.38
C ILE A 197 -11.88 -23.71 -3.25
N GLU A 198 -12.24 -24.55 -4.21
CA GLU A 198 -13.43 -24.37 -5.05
C GLU A 198 -14.73 -24.37 -4.25
N ASP A 199 -14.83 -25.26 -3.23
CA ASP A 199 -16.02 -25.42 -2.40
C ASP A 199 -16.19 -24.27 -1.37
N GLU A 200 -15.09 -23.67 -0.87
CA GLU A 200 -15.10 -22.70 0.23
C GLU A 200 -14.84 -21.25 -0.20
N LEU A 201 -14.35 -21.02 -1.43
CA LEU A 201 -13.97 -19.69 -1.91
C LEU A 201 -14.66 -19.34 -3.23
N ASP A 202 -15.39 -18.24 -3.21
CA ASP A 202 -15.85 -17.59 -4.46
C ASP A 202 -14.70 -16.76 -5.05
N TYR A 203 -14.08 -17.27 -6.10
CA TYR A 203 -12.91 -16.68 -6.74
C TYR A 203 -13.14 -16.48 -8.25
N PRO A 204 -13.00 -15.25 -8.77
CA PRO A 204 -13.11 -15.01 -10.22
C PRO A 204 -11.82 -15.48 -10.91
N GLY A 205 -11.84 -16.68 -11.47
CA GLY A 205 -10.72 -17.21 -12.24
C GLY A 205 -10.27 -18.61 -11.78
N GLN A 206 -9.01 -18.95 -12.02
CA GLN A 206 -8.42 -20.22 -11.65
C GLN A 206 -7.33 -20.02 -10.58
N ILE A 207 -7.30 -20.90 -9.58
CA ILE A 207 -6.24 -20.96 -8.57
C ILE A 207 -5.41 -22.21 -8.84
N LYS A 208 -4.13 -22.03 -9.13
CA LYS A 208 -3.18 -23.13 -9.33
C LYS A 208 -2.68 -23.62 -7.98
N VAL A 209 -2.83 -24.91 -7.69
CA VAL A 209 -2.25 -25.56 -6.50
C VAL A 209 -1.01 -26.35 -6.91
N THR A 210 0.15 -25.99 -6.35
CA THR A 210 1.43 -26.65 -6.62
C THR A 210 1.92 -27.27 -5.31
N VAL A 211 1.96 -28.59 -5.24
CA VAL A 211 2.58 -29.33 -4.12
C VAL A 211 4.04 -29.61 -4.45
N VAL A 212 4.93 -29.21 -3.55
CA VAL A 212 6.38 -29.39 -3.69
C VAL A 212 6.88 -30.33 -2.60
N ARG A 213 7.46 -31.43 -3.01
CA ARG A 213 8.18 -32.37 -2.15
C ARG A 213 9.67 -32.19 -2.38
N GLU A 214 10.40 -31.72 -1.37
CA GLU A 214 11.82 -31.44 -1.48
C GLU A 214 12.62 -32.32 -0.54
N PHE A 215 13.60 -33.05 -1.08
CA PHE A 215 14.61 -33.79 -0.33
C PHE A 215 15.97 -33.13 -0.53
N ARG A 216 16.62 -32.75 0.57
CA ARG A 216 17.96 -32.14 0.52
C ARG A 216 18.94 -32.99 1.29
N THR A 217 20.05 -33.34 0.65
CA THR A 217 21.22 -33.93 1.30
C THR A 217 22.37 -32.97 1.21
N THR A 218 23.07 -32.72 2.33
CA THR A 218 24.23 -31.83 2.38
C THR A 218 25.43 -32.60 2.95
N GLU A 219 26.55 -32.61 2.21
CA GLU A 219 27.82 -33.11 2.69
C GLU A 219 28.86 -31.98 2.65
N ILE A 220 29.75 -31.95 3.63
CA ILE A 220 30.84 -30.97 3.73
C ILE A 220 32.12 -31.65 3.29
N ALA A 221 32.67 -31.23 2.15
CA ALA A 221 34.04 -31.56 1.78
C ALA A 221 35.03 -30.80 2.67
N LYS A 222 36.00 -31.49 3.27
CA LYS A 222 37.09 -30.92 4.06
C LYS A 222 38.34 -30.83 3.23
#